data_18cf08a1e505e308168ca8abbfe0da98
#
_entry.id   18cf08a1e505e308168ca8abbfe0da98
#
_cell.length_a   1.000
_cell.length_b   1.000
_cell.length_c   1.000
_cell.angle_alpha   90.00
_cell.angle_beta   90.00
_cell.angle_gamma   90.00
#
_symmetry.space_group_name_H-M   'P 1'
#
loop_
_entity.id
_entity.type
_entity.pdbx_description
1 polymer ?
#
loop_
_entity_poly.entity_id
_entity_poly.type
_entity_poly.pdbx_seq_one_letter_code
_entity_poly.pdbx_strand_id
1 'polypeptide(L)'
;MLKSKTADFDSKQKLSIALNHAYGMKVSYGLTGYGRQVALDIRFQYIRPERVKDPDYIHEVVHMMDQILHHALFDQKSFEEAKYLLASRLRRQNDDPDSLALKMAFALAAEDHDIAIPIQGALEDIEALSYEEVVALYESWRALPRFVSCCGTLEPVMEAFLNAIPQFEKPSLRMALIPRTSPSFQVLEKNIAQTSIVQVWATSTPIDSSRYYPLLVLNSILGQGPMSLLFEEVREKTSLSYSISSSLVRFDGALLISTGTSADSIARCLRLIQAQIQKCADGQFSDEQLEIAKMDLIDMFRRQQDRPWAMIEQLFLDSMLERSESLAQRVETIRTIERDQVCEVASRLALVSMAIVKEDFDETMEN
;
A
#
# COMPACT_ATOMS: atom_id res chain seq x y z
N MET A 1 -8.48 17.45 -7.96
CA MET A 1 -8.26 18.73 -8.69
C MET A 1 -7.32 18.55 -9.89
N LEU A 2 -6.15 17.95 -9.80
CA LEU A 2 -5.17 17.77 -10.92
C LEU A 2 -5.73 17.14 -12.21
N LYS A 3 -6.87 16.43 -12.16
CA LYS A 3 -7.54 15.84 -13.33
C LYS A 3 -8.61 16.76 -13.95
N SER A 4 -8.74 17.99 -13.47
CA SER A 4 -9.90 18.80 -13.82
C SER A 4 -9.69 19.59 -15.12
N LYS A 5 -8.61 20.34 -15.20
CA LYS A 5 -8.31 21.20 -16.35
C LYS A 5 -6.87 21.72 -16.31
N THR A 6 -6.39 22.15 -17.46
CA THR A 6 -5.09 22.80 -17.64
C THR A 6 -5.27 24.07 -18.47
N ALA A 7 -4.18 24.78 -18.71
CA ALA A 7 -4.23 26.03 -19.50
C ALA A 7 -4.85 25.81 -20.89
N ASP A 8 -4.47 24.72 -21.59
CA ASP A 8 -4.98 24.44 -22.95
C ASP A 8 -6.26 23.60 -22.95
N PHE A 9 -6.57 22.91 -21.85
CA PHE A 9 -7.75 22.06 -21.70
C PHE A 9 -8.60 22.53 -20.51
N ASP A 10 -9.48 23.48 -20.78
CA ASP A 10 -10.26 24.22 -19.76
C ASP A 10 -11.36 23.41 -19.06
N SER A 11 -11.50 22.12 -19.39
CA SER A 11 -12.48 21.23 -18.79
C SER A 11 -12.03 19.76 -18.77
N LYS A 12 -12.58 18.97 -17.82
CA LYS A 12 -12.37 17.52 -17.76
C LYS A 12 -12.67 16.82 -19.08
N GLN A 13 -13.71 17.27 -19.78
CA GLN A 13 -14.12 16.69 -21.05
C GLN A 13 -13.06 16.94 -22.12
N LYS A 14 -12.59 18.18 -22.28
CA LYS A 14 -11.53 18.51 -23.26
C LYS A 14 -10.24 17.78 -22.96
N LEU A 15 -9.81 17.74 -21.68
CA LEU A 15 -8.63 17.00 -21.27
C LEU A 15 -8.78 15.50 -21.58
N SER A 16 -9.94 14.91 -21.29
CA SER A 16 -10.21 13.49 -21.59
C SER A 16 -10.21 13.21 -23.09
N ILE A 17 -10.79 14.11 -23.91
CA ILE A 17 -10.76 13.99 -25.37
C ILE A 17 -9.31 14.04 -25.87
N ALA A 18 -8.50 14.99 -25.40
CA ALA A 18 -7.10 15.11 -25.79
C ALA A 18 -6.29 13.85 -25.43
N LEU A 19 -6.46 13.30 -24.21
CA LEU A 19 -5.82 12.04 -23.82
C LEU A 19 -6.25 10.86 -24.72
N ASN A 20 -7.51 10.82 -25.16
CA ASN A 20 -7.98 9.82 -26.10
C ASN A 20 -7.37 10.00 -27.49
N HIS A 21 -7.24 11.25 -27.97
CA HIS A 21 -6.55 11.56 -29.23
C HIS A 21 -5.08 11.15 -29.19
N ALA A 22 -4.41 11.31 -28.04
CA ALA A 22 -3.07 10.78 -27.79
C ALA A 22 -3.08 9.24 -27.64
N TYR A 23 -3.87 8.55 -28.46
CA TYR A 23 -4.02 7.09 -28.52
C TYR A 23 -4.38 6.44 -27.18
N GLY A 24 -5.20 7.13 -26.37
CA GLY A 24 -5.64 6.61 -25.08
C GLY A 24 -4.56 6.70 -23.99
N MET A 25 -3.75 7.75 -24.03
CA MET A 25 -2.79 8.05 -22.96
C MET A 25 -3.49 8.05 -21.61
N LYS A 26 -2.92 7.34 -20.64
CA LYS A 26 -3.46 7.26 -19.27
C LYS A 26 -2.65 8.10 -18.32
N VAL A 27 -3.35 8.81 -17.46
CA VAL A 27 -2.76 9.56 -16.34
C VAL A 27 -3.41 9.11 -15.06
N SER A 28 -2.60 8.71 -14.08
CA SER A 28 -3.06 8.33 -12.77
C SER A 28 -2.29 9.06 -11.67
N TYR A 29 -2.92 9.22 -10.52
CA TYR A 29 -2.37 9.89 -9.36
C TYR A 29 -2.55 8.97 -8.16
N GLY A 30 -1.54 8.89 -7.33
CA GLY A 30 -1.55 8.10 -6.11
C GLY A 30 -0.84 8.82 -4.97
N LEU A 31 -1.18 8.43 -3.75
CA LEU A 31 -0.43 8.74 -2.55
C LEU A 31 0.10 7.44 -1.99
N THR A 32 1.40 7.39 -1.71
CA THR A 32 2.07 6.23 -1.14
C THR A 32 2.90 6.65 0.05
N GLY A 33 2.70 5.96 1.18
CA GLY A 33 3.50 6.15 2.38
C GLY A 33 4.81 5.38 2.30
N TYR A 34 5.91 6.05 2.64
CA TYR A 34 7.25 5.47 2.76
C TYR A 34 7.81 5.84 4.14
N GLY A 35 7.44 5.09 5.16
CA GLY A 35 7.74 5.44 6.55
C GLY A 35 7.12 6.80 6.91
N ARG A 36 7.94 7.73 7.39
CA ARG A 36 7.54 9.09 7.78
C ARG A 36 7.35 10.07 6.62
N GLN A 37 7.23 9.57 5.41
CA GLN A 37 7.12 10.38 4.20
C GLN A 37 5.94 9.92 3.37
N VAL A 38 5.30 10.88 2.70
CA VAL A 38 4.24 10.63 1.72
C VAL A 38 4.72 11.12 0.36
N ALA A 39 4.67 10.24 -0.62
CA ALA A 39 4.94 10.59 -2.02
C ALA A 39 3.63 10.76 -2.78
N LEU A 40 3.53 11.85 -3.56
CA LEU A 40 2.52 12.02 -4.59
C LEU A 40 3.07 11.46 -5.90
N ASP A 41 2.48 10.37 -6.38
CA ASP A 41 2.82 9.76 -7.66
C ASP A 41 1.96 10.36 -8.77
N ILE A 42 2.58 10.84 -9.83
CA ILE A 42 1.90 11.16 -11.09
C ILE A 42 2.45 10.21 -12.15
N ARG A 43 1.59 9.33 -12.66
CA ARG A 43 1.97 8.24 -13.55
C ARG A 43 1.37 8.44 -14.91
N PHE A 44 2.21 8.44 -15.93
CA PHE A 44 1.81 8.54 -17.34
C PHE A 44 2.06 7.20 -18.03
N GLN A 45 1.12 6.77 -18.83
CA GLN A 45 1.24 5.58 -19.67
C GLN A 45 0.77 5.90 -21.08
N TYR A 46 1.62 5.65 -22.05
CA TYR A 46 1.35 5.89 -23.45
C TYR A 46 1.90 4.76 -24.33
N ILE A 47 1.44 4.69 -25.58
CA ILE A 47 1.88 3.70 -26.53
C ILE A 47 3.31 4.04 -26.98
N ARG A 48 4.13 3.01 -27.22
CA ARG A 48 5.47 3.22 -27.75
C ARG A 48 5.40 3.94 -29.10
N PRO A 49 6.18 5.02 -29.32
CA PRO A 49 6.14 5.79 -30.56
C PRO A 49 6.36 4.94 -31.82
N GLU A 50 7.19 3.91 -31.76
CA GLU A 50 7.46 3.00 -32.89
C GLU A 50 6.22 2.21 -33.34
N ARG A 51 5.16 2.17 -32.51
CA ARG A 51 3.88 1.51 -32.83
C ARG A 51 2.84 2.46 -33.39
N VAL A 52 3.14 3.77 -33.37
CA VAL A 52 2.23 4.82 -33.86
C VAL A 52 2.79 5.37 -35.16
N LYS A 53 1.96 5.41 -36.22
CA LYS A 53 2.35 5.92 -37.54
C LYS A 53 2.13 7.43 -37.67
N ASP A 54 2.36 8.16 -36.60
CA ASP A 54 2.19 9.59 -36.51
C ASP A 54 3.48 10.24 -35.99
N PRO A 55 4.18 11.03 -36.83
CA PRO A 55 5.46 11.63 -36.42
C PRO A 55 5.30 12.67 -35.31
N ASP A 56 4.13 13.27 -35.15
CA ASP A 56 3.87 14.30 -34.15
C ASP A 56 3.44 13.71 -32.79
N TYR A 57 3.12 12.42 -32.76
CA TYR A 57 2.57 11.74 -31.59
C TYR A 57 3.37 11.97 -30.30
N ILE A 58 4.69 11.81 -30.35
CA ILE A 58 5.52 11.95 -29.14
C ILE A 58 5.54 13.41 -28.65
N HIS A 59 5.46 14.38 -29.56
CA HIS A 59 5.32 15.79 -29.19
C HIS A 59 3.99 16.08 -28.51
N GLU A 60 2.89 15.46 -28.96
CA GLU A 60 1.59 15.53 -28.27
C GLU A 60 1.64 14.93 -26.88
N VAL A 61 2.28 13.76 -26.71
CA VAL A 61 2.47 13.12 -25.41
C VAL A 61 3.26 14.04 -24.45
N VAL A 62 4.37 14.60 -24.90
CA VAL A 62 5.17 15.56 -24.11
C VAL A 62 4.36 16.81 -23.76
N HIS A 63 3.61 17.36 -24.72
CA HIS A 63 2.73 18.50 -24.47
C HIS A 63 1.67 18.19 -23.40
N MET A 64 1.02 17.02 -23.47
CA MET A 64 0.06 16.60 -22.46
C MET A 64 0.68 16.44 -21.08
N MET A 65 1.90 15.88 -20.99
CA MET A 65 2.64 15.76 -19.72
C MET A 65 2.96 17.15 -19.16
N ASP A 66 3.45 18.06 -19.98
CA ASP A 66 3.75 19.43 -19.60
C ASP A 66 2.53 20.17 -19.07
N GLN A 67 1.40 20.10 -19.79
CA GLN A 67 0.14 20.69 -19.38
C GLN A 67 -0.31 20.19 -17.99
N ILE A 68 -0.17 18.91 -17.72
CA ILE A 68 -0.60 18.31 -16.46
C ILE A 68 0.36 18.63 -15.32
N LEU A 69 1.67 18.65 -15.59
CA LEU A 69 2.69 18.84 -14.55
C LEU A 69 2.90 20.32 -14.20
N HIS A 70 2.76 21.23 -15.18
CA HIS A 70 3.15 22.61 -15.00
C HIS A 70 2.03 23.64 -15.19
N HIS A 71 0.94 23.25 -15.87
CA HIS A 71 -0.14 24.16 -16.27
C HIS A 71 -1.52 23.74 -15.76
N ALA A 72 -1.57 22.93 -14.68
CA ALA A 72 -2.83 22.56 -14.05
C ALA A 72 -3.56 23.80 -13.50
N LEU A 73 -4.86 23.91 -13.79
CA LEU A 73 -5.72 24.99 -13.31
C LEU A 73 -6.70 24.47 -12.27
N PHE A 74 -6.88 25.27 -11.22
CA PHE A 74 -7.84 25.01 -10.16
C PHE A 74 -8.88 26.12 -10.08
N ASP A 75 -10.07 25.75 -9.63
CA ASP A 75 -11.13 26.67 -9.27
C ASP A 75 -11.96 26.09 -8.12
N GLN A 76 -12.77 26.95 -7.49
CA GLN A 76 -13.63 26.59 -6.38
C GLN A 76 -14.53 25.38 -6.73
N LYS A 77 -15.10 25.35 -7.93
CA LYS A 77 -15.98 24.25 -8.36
C LYS A 77 -15.25 22.90 -8.37
N SER A 78 -14.05 22.85 -8.93
CA SER A 78 -13.24 21.61 -8.97
C SER A 78 -12.75 21.18 -7.58
N PHE A 79 -12.54 22.16 -6.70
CA PHE A 79 -12.22 21.90 -5.30
C PHE A 79 -13.41 21.27 -4.56
N GLU A 80 -14.59 21.88 -4.63
CA GLU A 80 -15.81 21.35 -3.96
C GLU A 80 -16.15 19.94 -4.44
N GLU A 81 -16.04 19.70 -5.76
CA GLU A 81 -16.25 18.36 -6.33
C GLU A 81 -15.23 17.35 -5.77
N ALA A 82 -13.95 17.70 -5.74
CA ALA A 82 -12.89 16.81 -5.23
C ALA A 82 -13.07 16.53 -3.74
N LYS A 83 -13.38 17.57 -2.94
CA LYS A 83 -13.70 17.49 -1.51
C LYS A 83 -14.88 16.56 -1.24
N TYR A 84 -15.99 16.75 -1.97
CA TYR A 84 -17.17 15.89 -1.88
C TYR A 84 -16.87 14.42 -2.19
N LEU A 85 -16.14 14.15 -3.28
CA LEU A 85 -15.80 12.79 -3.69
C LEU A 85 -14.89 12.10 -2.66
N LEU A 86 -13.91 12.83 -2.10
CA LEU A 86 -13.03 12.30 -1.06
C LEU A 86 -13.78 12.04 0.24
N ALA A 87 -14.57 13.00 0.72
CA ALA A 87 -15.40 12.84 1.91
C ALA A 87 -16.38 11.66 1.77
N SER A 88 -17.04 11.53 0.60
CA SER A 88 -17.94 10.40 0.32
C SER A 88 -17.21 9.05 0.32
N ARG A 89 -15.96 9.02 -0.16
CA ARG A 89 -15.13 7.81 -0.10
C ARG A 89 -14.75 7.45 1.34
N LEU A 90 -14.33 8.44 2.15
CA LEU A 90 -13.97 8.22 3.55
C LEU A 90 -15.17 7.76 4.39
N ARG A 91 -16.38 8.31 4.15
CA ARG A 91 -17.60 7.84 4.81
C ARG A 91 -17.86 6.36 4.50
N ARG A 92 -17.78 5.96 3.22
CA ARG A 92 -17.95 4.54 2.84
C ARG A 92 -16.89 3.63 3.48
N GLN A 93 -15.64 4.09 3.62
CA GLN A 93 -14.60 3.34 4.32
C GLN A 93 -14.89 3.19 5.82
N ASN A 94 -15.48 4.21 6.45
CA ASN A 94 -15.92 4.11 7.85
C ASN A 94 -17.16 3.19 8.04
N ASP A 95 -17.89 2.90 6.95
CA ASP A 95 -19.00 1.93 6.96
C ASP A 95 -18.54 0.50 6.70
N ASP A 96 -17.37 0.31 6.11
CA ASP A 96 -16.78 -1.00 5.86
C ASP A 96 -16.08 -1.53 7.13
N PRO A 97 -16.51 -2.70 7.69
CA PRO A 97 -15.98 -3.23 8.95
C PRO A 97 -14.47 -3.50 8.90
N ASP A 98 -13.96 -4.00 7.77
CA ASP A 98 -12.55 -4.34 7.61
C ASP A 98 -11.66 -3.08 7.61
N SER A 99 -12.09 -2.06 6.87
CA SER A 99 -11.41 -0.77 6.84
C SER A 99 -11.43 -0.07 8.21
N LEU A 100 -12.56 -0.15 8.91
CA LEU A 100 -12.73 0.43 10.24
C LEU A 100 -11.86 -0.29 11.28
N ALA A 101 -11.88 -1.62 11.30
CA ALA A 101 -11.03 -2.42 12.19
C ALA A 101 -9.54 -2.15 11.94
N LEU A 102 -9.12 -2.02 10.67
CA LEU A 102 -7.75 -1.68 10.31
C LEU A 102 -7.35 -0.30 10.84
N LYS A 103 -8.18 0.72 10.61
CA LYS A 103 -7.96 2.09 11.11
C LYS A 103 -7.83 2.13 12.63
N MET A 104 -8.74 1.43 13.33
CA MET A 104 -8.71 1.32 14.79
C MET A 104 -7.44 0.61 15.28
N ALA A 105 -7.08 -0.52 14.66
CA ALA A 105 -5.90 -1.27 15.06
C ALA A 105 -4.60 -0.45 14.88
N PHE A 106 -4.48 0.32 13.80
CA PHE A 106 -3.34 1.22 13.59
C PHE A 106 -3.29 2.36 14.62
N ALA A 107 -4.42 3.00 14.91
CA ALA A 107 -4.50 4.05 15.93
C ALA A 107 -4.08 3.54 17.32
N LEU A 108 -4.43 2.29 17.66
CA LEU A 108 -4.07 1.66 18.92
C LEU A 108 -2.60 1.19 18.97
N ALA A 109 -2.00 0.88 17.82
CA ALA A 109 -0.65 0.29 17.78
C ALA A 109 0.42 1.23 18.32
N ALA A 110 0.31 2.51 18.02
CA ALA A 110 1.22 3.53 18.54
C ALA A 110 0.62 4.92 18.30
N GLU A 111 0.07 5.54 19.35
CA GLU A 111 -0.68 6.80 19.29
C GLU A 111 0.11 7.95 18.65
N ASP A 112 1.41 8.05 18.96
CA ASP A 112 2.29 9.10 18.44
C ASP A 112 3.11 8.66 17.21
N HIS A 113 2.72 7.58 16.54
CA HIS A 113 3.47 7.02 15.42
C HIS A 113 2.75 7.25 14.10
N ASP A 114 3.52 7.41 13.02
CA ASP A 114 2.99 7.71 11.68
C ASP A 114 2.03 6.61 11.14
N ILE A 115 2.13 5.37 11.62
CA ILE A 115 1.18 4.28 11.28
C ILE A 115 -0.26 4.61 11.67
N ALA A 116 -0.46 5.42 12.72
CA ALA A 116 -1.78 5.85 13.16
C ALA A 116 -2.40 6.93 12.26
N ILE A 117 -1.59 7.55 11.39
CA ILE A 117 -2.05 8.64 10.51
C ILE A 117 -2.56 8.05 9.20
N PRO A 118 -3.86 8.16 8.88
CA PRO A 118 -4.39 7.68 7.62
C PRO A 118 -3.80 8.48 6.44
N ILE A 119 -3.22 7.80 5.44
CA ILE A 119 -2.65 8.45 4.23
C ILE A 119 -3.68 9.33 3.50
N GLN A 120 -4.95 8.99 3.60
CA GLN A 120 -6.04 9.74 2.94
C GLN A 120 -6.60 10.86 3.82
N GLY A 121 -6.09 11.04 5.03
CA GLY A 121 -6.60 12.00 6.03
C GLY A 121 -7.83 11.50 6.78
N ALA A 122 -8.27 12.28 7.77
CA ALA A 122 -9.52 12.06 8.48
C ALA A 122 -10.67 12.81 7.79
N LEU A 123 -11.91 12.36 8.01
CA LEU A 123 -13.08 13.00 7.41
C LEU A 123 -13.24 14.44 7.87
N GLU A 124 -13.00 14.66 9.15
CA GLU A 124 -13.10 15.98 9.82
C GLU A 124 -12.10 16.98 9.21
N ASP A 125 -10.88 16.53 8.95
CA ASP A 125 -9.84 17.35 8.32
C ASP A 125 -10.24 17.72 6.88
N ILE A 126 -10.76 16.75 6.13
CA ILE A 126 -11.20 16.98 4.74
C ILE A 126 -12.38 17.98 4.73
N GLU A 127 -13.31 17.86 5.66
CA GLU A 127 -14.46 18.78 5.76
C GLU A 127 -14.04 20.18 6.17
N ALA A 128 -12.96 20.35 6.92
CA ALA A 128 -12.41 21.63 7.34
C ALA A 128 -11.56 22.32 6.25
N LEU A 129 -10.99 21.59 5.28
CA LEU A 129 -10.11 22.15 4.25
C LEU A 129 -10.76 23.28 3.46
N SER A 130 -10.01 24.36 3.23
CA SER A 130 -10.32 25.45 2.33
C SER A 130 -9.65 25.29 0.95
N TYR A 131 -10.19 25.98 -0.03
CA TYR A 131 -9.61 26.04 -1.39
C TYR A 131 -8.20 26.66 -1.36
N GLU A 132 -8.03 27.74 -0.62
CA GLU A 132 -6.78 28.49 -0.50
C GLU A 132 -5.66 27.65 0.09
N GLU A 133 -5.95 26.84 1.13
CA GLU A 133 -4.99 25.93 1.74
C GLU A 133 -4.49 24.87 0.75
N VAL A 134 -5.42 24.28 -0.02
CA VAL A 134 -5.06 23.24 -1.01
C VAL A 134 -4.25 23.84 -2.16
N VAL A 135 -4.57 25.05 -2.62
CA VAL A 135 -3.80 25.74 -3.66
C VAL A 135 -2.41 26.09 -3.14
N ALA A 136 -2.29 26.64 -1.92
CA ALA A 136 -0.99 26.96 -1.31
C ALA A 136 -0.12 25.70 -1.14
N LEU A 137 -0.70 24.59 -0.71
CA LEU A 137 0.00 23.31 -0.62
C LEU A 137 0.49 22.83 -1.99
N TYR A 138 -0.37 22.90 -3.01
CA TYR A 138 0.02 22.53 -4.38
C TYR A 138 1.20 23.35 -4.89
N GLU A 139 1.18 24.69 -4.70
CA GLU A 139 2.28 25.54 -5.11
C GLU A 139 3.60 25.22 -4.36
N SER A 140 3.52 24.89 -3.08
CA SER A 140 4.69 24.42 -2.32
C SER A 140 5.23 23.10 -2.86
N TRP A 141 4.37 22.14 -3.20
CA TRP A 141 4.77 20.87 -3.79
C TRP A 141 5.38 21.03 -5.18
N ARG A 142 4.83 21.93 -5.97
CA ARG A 142 5.32 22.20 -7.33
C ARG A 142 6.78 22.68 -7.33
N ALA A 143 7.20 23.35 -6.27
CA ALA A 143 8.56 23.83 -6.09
C ALA A 143 9.55 22.75 -5.63
N LEU A 144 9.06 21.59 -5.14
CA LEU A 144 9.94 20.52 -4.68
C LEU A 144 10.58 19.75 -5.84
N PRO A 145 11.84 19.31 -5.70
CA PRO A 145 12.46 18.40 -6.65
C PRO A 145 11.72 17.06 -6.68
N ARG A 146 11.82 16.35 -7.80
CA ARG A 146 11.04 15.12 -8.09
C ARG A 146 11.94 13.93 -8.35
N PHE A 147 11.47 12.76 -8.04
CA PHE A 147 12.06 11.53 -8.56
C PHE A 147 11.36 11.19 -9.88
N VAL A 148 12.14 11.15 -10.96
CA VAL A 148 11.66 10.87 -12.30
C VAL A 148 12.20 9.53 -12.74
N SER A 149 11.32 8.62 -13.17
CA SER A 149 11.72 7.35 -13.73
C SER A 149 10.86 6.97 -14.93
N CYS A 150 11.46 6.28 -15.88
CA CYS A 150 10.79 5.82 -17.09
C CYS A 150 11.11 4.36 -17.34
N CYS A 151 10.12 3.61 -17.84
CA CYS A 151 10.28 2.24 -18.31
C CYS A 151 9.82 2.15 -19.77
N GLY A 152 10.77 1.96 -20.68
CA GLY A 152 10.53 1.87 -22.11
C GLY A 152 11.62 2.56 -22.92
N THR A 153 11.40 2.71 -24.21
CA THR A 153 12.29 3.48 -25.10
C THR A 153 12.05 4.97 -24.90
N LEU A 154 13.11 5.74 -24.74
CA LEU A 154 13.06 7.18 -24.64
C LEU A 154 13.41 7.80 -25.99
N GLU A 155 12.46 8.53 -26.55
CA GLU A 155 12.71 9.41 -27.70
C GLU A 155 13.46 10.68 -27.25
N PRO A 156 14.32 11.29 -28.10
CA PRO A 156 15.12 12.44 -27.71
C PRO A 156 14.30 13.62 -27.13
N VAL A 157 13.11 13.87 -27.65
CA VAL A 157 12.24 14.94 -27.16
C VAL A 157 11.71 14.62 -25.75
N MET A 158 11.37 13.35 -25.48
CA MET A 158 10.95 12.92 -24.16
C MET A 158 12.12 12.97 -23.17
N GLU A 159 13.27 12.51 -23.56
CA GLU A 159 14.48 12.57 -22.72
C GLU A 159 14.84 14.02 -22.35
N ALA A 160 14.80 14.94 -23.31
CA ALA A 160 15.01 16.36 -23.05
C ALA A 160 13.98 16.94 -22.07
N PHE A 161 12.70 16.57 -22.23
CA PHE A 161 11.63 17.01 -21.34
C PHE A 161 11.83 16.48 -19.90
N LEU A 162 12.12 15.19 -19.75
CA LEU A 162 12.31 14.58 -18.42
C LEU A 162 13.55 15.13 -17.70
N ASN A 163 14.63 15.39 -18.44
CA ASN A 163 15.87 15.97 -17.90
C ASN A 163 15.70 17.44 -17.48
N ALA A 164 14.72 18.15 -18.01
CA ALA A 164 14.40 19.52 -17.60
C ALA A 164 13.63 19.59 -16.26
N ILE A 165 13.07 18.49 -15.79
CA ILE A 165 12.36 18.43 -14.50
C ILE A 165 13.39 18.42 -13.37
N PRO A 166 13.31 19.35 -12.38
CA PRO A 166 14.19 19.33 -11.21
C PRO A 166 14.06 18.00 -10.44
N GLN A 167 15.18 17.32 -10.24
CA GLN A 167 15.20 16.00 -9.60
C GLN A 167 15.92 16.05 -8.25
N PHE A 168 15.62 15.10 -7.39
CA PHE A 168 16.44 14.81 -6.22
C PHE A 168 17.79 14.25 -6.66
N GLU A 169 18.84 14.64 -6.00
CA GLU A 169 20.09 13.90 -6.10
C GLU A 169 19.92 12.49 -5.50
N LYS A 170 19.18 12.40 -4.39
CA LYS A 170 18.95 11.14 -3.70
C LYS A 170 17.72 11.25 -2.79
N PRO A 171 16.67 10.46 -2.99
CA PRO A 171 15.56 10.40 -2.04
C PRO A 171 16.05 9.75 -0.73
N SER A 172 15.72 10.36 0.41
CA SER A 172 16.05 9.80 1.73
C SER A 172 14.83 9.12 2.32
N LEU A 173 15.01 7.93 2.90
CA LEU A 173 13.96 7.24 3.62
C LEU A 173 14.09 7.50 5.13
N ARG A 174 13.01 7.95 5.75
CA ARG A 174 12.90 8.08 7.21
C ARG A 174 11.95 7.03 7.72
N MET A 175 12.47 6.07 8.46
CA MET A 175 11.69 4.99 9.05
C MET A 175 11.61 5.14 10.58
N ALA A 176 10.48 4.74 11.12
CA ALA A 176 10.32 4.52 12.55
C ALA A 176 9.57 3.19 12.72
N LEU A 177 10.18 2.22 13.40
CA LEU A 177 9.49 0.97 13.69
C LEU A 177 8.51 1.18 14.83
N ILE A 178 7.34 0.55 14.75
CA ILE A 178 6.41 0.55 15.87
C ILE A 178 7.05 -0.06 17.11
N PRO A 179 6.88 0.57 18.30
CA PRO A 179 7.46 0.06 19.52
C PRO A 179 6.78 -1.23 19.98
N ARG A 180 7.52 -2.07 20.67
CA ARG A 180 6.96 -3.22 21.39
C ARG A 180 6.37 -2.73 22.71
N THR A 181 5.08 -2.54 22.73
CA THR A 181 4.32 -2.12 23.92
C THR A 181 3.45 -3.26 24.44
N SER A 182 2.88 -3.08 25.64
CA SER A 182 1.76 -3.93 26.06
C SER A 182 0.60 -3.79 25.07
N PRO A 183 -0.06 -4.89 24.67
CA PRO A 183 -1.05 -4.84 23.64
C PRO A 183 -2.29 -4.04 24.08
N SER A 184 -2.77 -3.18 23.18
CA SER A 184 -4.01 -2.40 23.33
C SER A 184 -5.13 -3.06 22.56
N PHE A 185 -6.35 -3.06 23.12
CA PHE A 185 -7.51 -3.74 22.55
C PHE A 185 -8.71 -2.79 22.46
N GLN A 186 -9.43 -2.86 21.36
CA GLN A 186 -10.69 -2.15 21.20
C GLN A 186 -11.73 -3.02 20.50
N VAL A 187 -12.95 -2.98 21.01
CA VAL A 187 -14.12 -3.63 20.42
C VAL A 187 -15.15 -2.54 20.11
N LEU A 188 -15.65 -2.55 18.88
CA LEU A 188 -16.73 -1.68 18.44
C LEU A 188 -17.90 -2.54 17.99
N GLU A 189 -19.08 -2.29 18.52
CA GLU A 189 -20.33 -2.87 18.07
C GLU A 189 -20.95 -2.00 16.99
N LYS A 190 -21.36 -2.62 15.90
CA LYS A 190 -21.95 -1.93 14.75
C LYS A 190 -22.94 -2.86 14.05
N ASN A 191 -23.98 -2.31 13.45
CA ASN A 191 -24.91 -3.10 12.62
C ASN A 191 -24.19 -3.55 11.34
N ILE A 192 -23.64 -4.75 11.38
CA ILE A 192 -22.87 -5.38 10.30
C ILE A 192 -23.20 -6.86 10.24
N ALA A 193 -23.01 -7.47 9.06
CA ALA A 193 -23.31 -8.89 8.84
C ALA A 193 -22.16 -9.84 9.25
N GLN A 194 -20.95 -9.31 9.46
CA GLN A 194 -19.76 -10.12 9.74
C GLN A 194 -18.79 -9.36 10.63
N THR A 195 -18.31 -10.03 11.67
CA THR A 195 -17.26 -9.48 12.54
C THR A 195 -15.93 -9.42 11.80
N SER A 196 -15.27 -8.27 11.88
CA SER A 196 -13.90 -8.07 11.38
C SER A 196 -12.92 -7.95 12.55
N ILE A 197 -11.80 -8.65 12.45
CA ILE A 197 -10.70 -8.64 13.42
C ILE A 197 -9.42 -8.24 12.71
N VAL A 198 -8.71 -7.25 13.23
CA VAL A 198 -7.37 -6.87 12.79
C VAL A 198 -6.43 -6.87 13.97
N GLN A 199 -5.30 -7.57 13.82
CA GLN A 199 -4.17 -7.58 14.75
C GLN A 199 -2.96 -6.92 14.13
N VAL A 200 -2.25 -6.11 14.90
CA VAL A 200 -0.96 -5.51 14.53
C VAL A 200 0.13 -6.09 15.42
N TRP A 201 1.15 -6.65 14.78
CA TRP A 201 2.29 -7.27 15.43
C TRP A 201 3.57 -6.50 15.09
N ALA A 202 4.33 -6.06 16.09
CA ALA A 202 5.65 -5.49 15.87
C ALA A 202 6.61 -6.59 15.44
N THR A 203 7.31 -6.41 14.33
CA THR A 203 8.28 -7.37 13.80
C THR A 203 9.71 -7.11 14.33
N SER A 204 9.98 -5.87 14.78
CA SER A 204 11.33 -5.40 15.13
C SER A 204 12.36 -5.64 14.02
N THR A 205 11.93 -5.66 12.78
CA THR A 205 12.76 -5.96 11.61
C THR A 205 12.61 -4.85 10.58
N PRO A 206 13.59 -3.95 10.44
CA PRO A 206 13.60 -2.92 9.41
C PRO A 206 13.71 -3.53 8.01
N ILE A 207 13.21 -2.82 7.01
CA ILE A 207 13.24 -3.26 5.60
C ILE A 207 14.66 -3.39 5.03
N ASP A 208 15.63 -2.68 5.58
CA ASP A 208 17.05 -2.70 5.21
C ASP A 208 17.87 -3.75 5.99
N SER A 209 17.23 -4.49 6.90
CA SER A 209 17.85 -5.55 7.69
C SER A 209 18.07 -6.82 6.85
N SER A 210 19.15 -7.55 7.15
CA SER A 210 19.37 -8.93 6.63
C SER A 210 18.26 -9.91 7.02
N ARG A 211 17.48 -9.60 8.07
CA ARG A 211 16.31 -10.38 8.50
C ARG A 211 15.05 -10.12 7.70
N TYR A 212 15.07 -9.14 6.79
CA TYR A 212 13.86 -8.77 6.07
C TYR A 212 13.38 -9.87 5.10
N TYR A 213 14.30 -10.54 4.37
CA TYR A 213 13.92 -11.67 3.52
C TYR A 213 13.39 -12.87 4.32
N PRO A 214 14.00 -13.31 5.44
CA PRO A 214 13.37 -14.27 6.34
C PRO A 214 11.97 -13.85 6.82
N LEU A 215 11.74 -12.57 7.09
CA LEU A 215 10.41 -12.04 7.46
C LEU A 215 9.40 -12.14 6.30
N LEU A 216 9.82 -11.93 5.04
CA LEU A 216 8.96 -12.17 3.88
C LEU A 216 8.57 -13.63 3.77
N VAL A 217 9.53 -14.56 3.97
CA VAL A 217 9.26 -16.00 3.97
C VAL A 217 8.31 -16.38 5.10
N LEU A 218 8.55 -15.88 6.32
CA LEU A 218 7.63 -16.06 7.44
C LEU A 218 6.20 -15.63 7.09
N ASN A 219 6.04 -14.43 6.53
CA ASN A 219 4.72 -13.91 6.16
C ASN A 219 4.03 -14.79 5.09
N SER A 220 4.79 -15.36 4.15
CA SER A 220 4.27 -16.31 3.17
C SER A 220 3.81 -17.61 3.82
N ILE A 221 4.60 -18.20 4.71
CA ILE A 221 4.24 -19.42 5.46
C ILE A 221 3.01 -19.17 6.35
N LEU A 222 2.97 -18.00 7.02
CA LEU A 222 1.96 -17.70 8.01
C LEU A 222 0.58 -17.45 7.38
N GLY A 223 0.49 -16.53 6.40
CA GLY A 223 -0.81 -16.05 5.96
C GLY A 223 -0.91 -15.53 4.53
N GLN A 224 0.08 -15.79 3.64
CA GLN A 224 -0.04 -15.46 2.23
C GLN A 224 -0.37 -16.69 1.39
N GLY A 225 -1.57 -16.70 0.81
CA GLY A 225 -1.98 -17.75 -0.11
C GLY A 225 -2.64 -18.98 0.56
N PRO A 226 -3.13 -19.91 -0.26
CA PRO A 226 -3.97 -21.02 0.18
C PRO A 226 -3.22 -22.13 0.93
N MET A 227 -1.89 -22.17 0.83
CA MET A 227 -1.06 -23.16 1.53
C MET A 227 -0.50 -22.63 2.86
N SER A 228 -0.89 -21.42 3.26
CA SER A 228 -0.42 -20.80 4.50
C SER A 228 -1.10 -21.41 5.74
N LEU A 229 -0.39 -21.39 6.87
CA LEU A 229 -0.86 -21.97 8.12
C LEU A 229 -2.19 -21.38 8.61
N LEU A 230 -2.36 -20.05 8.48
CA LEU A 230 -3.61 -19.40 8.87
C LEU A 230 -4.76 -19.82 7.97
N PHE A 231 -4.55 -19.87 6.65
CA PHE A 231 -5.58 -20.27 5.72
C PHE A 231 -6.00 -21.72 5.95
N GLU A 232 -5.04 -22.63 6.06
CA GLU A 232 -5.29 -24.07 6.25
C GLU A 232 -6.02 -24.35 7.57
N GLU A 233 -5.52 -23.78 8.70
CA GLU A 233 -6.04 -24.12 10.03
C GLU A 233 -7.32 -23.37 10.39
N VAL A 234 -7.43 -22.08 10.01
CA VAL A 234 -8.57 -21.26 10.45
C VAL A 234 -9.71 -21.29 9.44
N ARG A 235 -9.38 -21.32 8.15
CA ARG A 235 -10.40 -21.31 7.10
C ARG A 235 -10.78 -22.73 6.68
N GLU A 236 -9.83 -23.53 6.19
CA GLU A 236 -10.15 -24.84 5.59
C GLU A 236 -10.55 -25.90 6.62
N LYS A 237 -9.74 -26.10 7.66
CA LYS A 237 -10.00 -27.17 8.65
C LYS A 237 -11.14 -26.85 9.60
N THR A 238 -11.33 -25.59 9.95
CA THR A 238 -12.30 -25.23 11.00
C THR A 238 -13.48 -24.41 10.50
N SER A 239 -13.43 -23.90 9.27
CA SER A 239 -14.47 -23.05 8.67
C SER A 239 -14.87 -21.85 9.54
N LEU A 240 -13.96 -21.34 10.38
CA LEU A 240 -14.22 -20.22 11.28
C LEU A 240 -14.16 -18.87 10.61
N SER A 241 -13.57 -18.81 9.43
CA SER A 241 -13.33 -17.55 8.71
C SER A 241 -13.62 -17.72 7.23
N TYR A 242 -14.21 -16.69 6.60
CA TYR A 242 -14.33 -16.62 5.15
C TYR A 242 -13.03 -16.14 4.49
N SER A 243 -12.30 -15.29 5.18
CA SER A 243 -11.01 -14.76 4.73
C SER A 243 -10.08 -14.56 5.91
N ILE A 244 -8.86 -15.01 5.78
CA ILE A 244 -7.79 -14.74 6.74
C ILE A 244 -6.51 -14.56 5.96
N SER A 245 -5.74 -13.54 6.32
CA SER A 245 -4.47 -13.25 5.66
C SER A 245 -3.51 -12.53 6.60
N SER A 246 -2.23 -12.60 6.28
CA SER A 246 -1.21 -11.73 6.87
C SER A 246 -0.53 -10.87 5.81
N SER A 247 -0.11 -9.67 6.21
CA SER A 247 0.62 -8.73 5.35
C SER A 247 1.61 -7.88 6.15
N LEU A 248 2.65 -7.40 5.49
CA LEU A 248 3.68 -6.56 6.12
C LEU A 248 3.47 -5.09 5.82
N VAL A 249 3.50 -4.26 6.86
CA VAL A 249 3.67 -2.80 6.75
C VAL A 249 5.16 -2.52 6.85
N ARG A 250 5.79 -2.46 5.68
CA ARG A 250 7.27 -2.60 5.52
C ARG A 250 8.08 -1.56 6.28
N PHE A 251 7.63 -0.29 6.24
CA PHE A 251 8.40 0.84 6.74
C PHE A 251 8.21 1.08 8.24
N ASP A 252 7.11 0.55 8.78
CA ASP A 252 6.75 0.66 10.20
C ASP A 252 7.13 -0.58 10.99
N GLY A 253 7.67 -1.61 10.32
CA GLY A 253 8.06 -2.87 10.95
C GLY A 253 6.89 -3.59 11.60
N ALA A 254 5.72 -3.57 10.95
CA ALA A 254 4.53 -4.23 11.42
C ALA A 254 4.12 -5.41 10.53
N LEU A 255 3.52 -6.43 11.15
CA LEU A 255 2.79 -7.49 10.49
C LEU A 255 1.33 -7.38 10.91
N LEU A 256 0.46 -7.37 9.92
CA LEU A 256 -1.00 -7.38 10.09
C LEU A 256 -1.53 -8.78 9.94
N ILE A 257 -2.50 -9.17 10.76
CA ILE A 257 -3.37 -10.31 10.51
C ILE A 257 -4.79 -9.80 10.49
N SER A 258 -5.49 -10.05 9.38
CA SER A 258 -6.88 -9.64 9.18
C SER A 258 -7.74 -10.86 8.94
N THR A 259 -8.92 -10.91 9.55
CA THR A 259 -9.87 -12.00 9.37
C THR A 259 -11.31 -11.57 9.61
N GLY A 260 -12.23 -12.15 8.82
CA GLY A 260 -13.67 -12.06 9.05
C GLY A 260 -14.19 -13.35 9.69
N THR A 261 -14.97 -13.27 10.77
CA THR A 261 -15.51 -14.42 11.48
C THR A 261 -16.92 -14.12 12.03
N SER A 262 -17.60 -15.11 12.60
CA SER A 262 -18.83 -14.89 13.38
C SER A 262 -18.50 -14.42 14.80
N ALA A 263 -19.42 -13.69 15.44
CA ALA A 263 -19.22 -13.19 16.81
C ALA A 263 -18.90 -14.31 17.81
N ASP A 264 -19.58 -15.45 17.72
CA ASP A 264 -19.38 -16.61 18.60
C ASP A 264 -18.03 -17.29 18.40
N SER A 265 -17.41 -17.08 17.24
CA SER A 265 -16.15 -17.73 16.86
C SER A 265 -14.91 -16.92 17.19
N ILE A 266 -15.04 -15.66 17.62
CA ILE A 266 -13.93 -14.74 17.90
C ILE A 266 -12.85 -15.40 18.77
N ALA A 267 -13.23 -15.88 19.96
CA ALA A 267 -12.28 -16.44 20.92
C ALA A 267 -11.53 -17.66 20.39
N ARG A 268 -12.20 -18.51 19.59
CA ARG A 268 -11.58 -19.68 18.97
C ARG A 268 -10.63 -19.27 17.84
N CYS A 269 -11.04 -18.30 17.00
CA CYS A 269 -10.24 -17.76 15.92
C CYS A 269 -8.93 -17.16 16.46
N LEU A 270 -9.01 -16.32 17.50
CA LEU A 270 -7.83 -15.69 18.13
C LEU A 270 -6.85 -16.74 18.69
N ARG A 271 -7.34 -17.79 19.35
CA ARG A 271 -6.48 -18.88 19.84
C ARG A 271 -5.77 -19.61 18.70
N LEU A 272 -6.46 -19.86 17.57
CA LEU A 272 -5.85 -20.51 16.42
C LEU A 272 -4.79 -19.63 15.77
N ILE A 273 -5.05 -18.32 15.61
CA ILE A 273 -4.04 -17.36 15.08
C ILE A 273 -2.78 -17.39 15.96
N GLN A 274 -2.95 -17.26 17.26
CA GLN A 274 -1.82 -17.30 18.21
C GLN A 274 -1.04 -18.61 18.11
N ALA A 275 -1.74 -19.74 17.97
CA ALA A 275 -1.11 -21.05 17.83
C ALA A 275 -0.28 -21.17 16.55
N GLN A 276 -0.74 -20.59 15.40
CA GLN A 276 0.03 -20.62 14.16
C GLN A 276 1.29 -19.76 14.24
N ILE A 277 1.24 -18.61 14.90
CA ILE A 277 2.41 -17.77 15.14
C ILE A 277 3.43 -18.55 16.00
N GLN A 278 2.98 -19.19 17.07
CA GLN A 278 3.83 -20.01 17.92
C GLN A 278 4.45 -21.18 17.14
N LYS A 279 3.68 -21.87 16.29
CA LYS A 279 4.21 -22.92 15.41
C LYS A 279 5.35 -22.41 14.52
N CYS A 280 5.20 -21.19 13.96
CA CYS A 280 6.28 -20.58 13.17
C CYS A 280 7.53 -20.33 14.04
N ALA A 281 7.36 -19.84 15.27
CA ALA A 281 8.47 -19.59 16.18
C ALA A 281 9.18 -20.89 16.62
N ASP A 282 8.42 -21.96 16.80
CA ASP A 282 8.93 -23.31 17.21
C ASP A 282 9.43 -24.14 16.00
N GLY A 283 9.36 -23.60 14.77
CA GLY A 283 9.78 -24.32 13.56
C GLY A 283 8.84 -25.46 13.17
N GLN A 284 7.58 -25.46 13.64
CA GLN A 284 6.59 -26.51 13.40
C GLN A 284 5.83 -26.28 12.08
N PHE A 285 6.55 -26.05 11.00
CA PHE A 285 6.08 -26.03 9.63
C PHE A 285 6.90 -27.01 8.79
N SER A 286 6.35 -27.56 7.72
CA SER A 286 7.03 -28.57 6.91
C SER A 286 8.12 -27.95 6.04
N ASP A 287 9.08 -28.78 5.58
CA ASP A 287 10.06 -28.37 4.56
C ASP A 287 9.35 -27.99 3.25
N GLU A 288 8.28 -28.69 2.91
CA GLU A 288 7.45 -28.36 1.76
C GLU A 288 6.83 -26.97 1.87
N GLN A 289 6.27 -26.58 3.02
CA GLN A 289 5.73 -25.24 3.25
C GLN A 289 6.83 -24.15 3.14
N LEU A 290 8.02 -24.42 3.64
CA LEU A 290 9.16 -23.51 3.49
C LEU A 290 9.56 -23.33 2.01
N GLU A 291 9.68 -24.43 1.27
CA GLU A 291 10.06 -24.37 -0.14
C GLU A 291 8.96 -23.72 -1.01
N ILE A 292 7.68 -23.99 -0.77
CA ILE A 292 6.57 -23.32 -1.44
C ILE A 292 6.62 -21.81 -1.19
N ALA A 293 6.81 -21.38 0.06
CA ALA A 293 6.91 -19.96 0.41
C ALA A 293 8.08 -19.26 -0.30
N LYS A 294 9.23 -19.91 -0.41
CA LYS A 294 10.38 -19.40 -1.17
C LYS A 294 10.06 -19.30 -2.66
N MET A 295 9.46 -20.34 -3.24
CA MET A 295 9.09 -20.35 -4.66
C MET A 295 8.08 -19.24 -4.99
N ASP A 296 7.05 -19.05 -4.17
CA ASP A 296 6.05 -18.01 -4.36
C ASP A 296 6.66 -16.61 -4.35
N LEU A 297 7.60 -16.34 -3.43
CA LEU A 297 8.34 -15.08 -3.38
C LEU A 297 9.24 -14.88 -4.60
N ILE A 298 9.96 -15.91 -5.01
CA ILE A 298 10.82 -15.87 -6.21
C ILE A 298 9.98 -15.58 -7.45
N ASP A 299 8.84 -16.23 -7.59
CA ASP A 299 7.93 -16.01 -8.72
C ASP A 299 7.26 -14.65 -8.66
N MET A 300 6.96 -14.14 -7.47
CA MET A 300 6.49 -12.77 -7.29
C MET A 300 7.54 -11.76 -7.81
N PHE A 301 8.81 -11.90 -7.42
CA PHE A 301 9.89 -11.01 -7.89
C PHE A 301 10.14 -11.15 -9.40
N ARG A 302 10.06 -12.33 -9.97
CA ARG A 302 10.17 -12.54 -11.41
C ARG A 302 9.04 -11.85 -12.17
N ARG A 303 7.79 -12.06 -11.73
CA ARG A 303 6.61 -11.43 -12.36
C ARG A 303 6.61 -9.90 -12.25
N GLN A 304 7.29 -9.32 -11.26
CA GLN A 304 7.45 -7.86 -11.17
C GLN A 304 8.21 -7.29 -12.36
N GLN A 305 9.14 -8.04 -12.97
CA GLN A 305 9.90 -7.58 -14.13
C GLN A 305 9.07 -7.45 -15.41
N ASP A 306 7.93 -8.11 -15.48
CA ASP A 306 6.98 -7.99 -16.60
C ASP A 306 5.98 -6.84 -16.39
N ARG A 307 6.07 -6.12 -15.26
CA ARG A 307 5.14 -5.07 -14.86
C ARG A 307 5.88 -3.73 -14.75
N PRO A 308 5.77 -2.83 -15.74
CA PRO A 308 6.50 -1.56 -15.75
C PRO A 308 6.37 -0.74 -14.46
N TRP A 309 5.17 -0.65 -13.91
CA TRP A 309 4.94 0.08 -12.65
C TRP A 309 5.63 -0.56 -11.46
N ALA A 310 5.65 -1.89 -11.36
CA ALA A 310 6.34 -2.58 -10.29
C ALA A 310 7.87 -2.41 -10.41
N MET A 311 8.40 -2.36 -11.65
CA MET A 311 9.81 -2.05 -11.88
C MET A 311 10.17 -0.63 -11.44
N ILE A 312 9.34 0.36 -11.79
CA ILE A 312 9.52 1.75 -11.40
C ILE A 312 9.46 1.91 -9.87
N GLU A 313 8.47 1.28 -9.23
CA GLU A 313 8.32 1.31 -7.78
C GLU A 313 9.52 0.65 -7.08
N GLN A 314 10.00 -0.48 -7.62
CA GLN A 314 11.19 -1.15 -7.09
C GLN A 314 12.45 -0.29 -7.26
N LEU A 315 12.63 0.36 -8.41
CA LEU A 315 13.74 1.28 -8.65
C LEU A 315 13.72 2.45 -7.66
N PHE A 316 12.56 3.02 -7.42
CA PHE A 316 12.39 4.08 -6.43
C PHE A 316 12.74 3.60 -5.02
N LEU A 317 12.24 2.44 -4.62
CA LEU A 317 12.53 1.83 -3.32
C LEU A 317 14.02 1.51 -3.16
N ASP A 318 14.64 0.94 -4.18
CA ASP A 318 16.08 0.63 -4.16
C ASP A 318 16.93 1.91 -4.05
N SER A 319 16.50 2.99 -4.74
CA SER A 319 17.14 4.30 -4.63
C SER A 319 17.05 4.86 -3.20
N MET A 320 15.88 4.78 -2.57
CA MET A 320 15.69 5.23 -1.18
C MET A 320 16.48 4.41 -0.15
N LEU A 321 16.58 3.09 -0.37
CA LEU A 321 17.29 2.15 0.50
C LEU A 321 18.78 2.04 0.18
N GLU A 322 19.26 2.78 -0.82
CA GLU A 322 20.64 2.67 -1.31
C GLU A 322 21.04 1.23 -1.71
N ARG A 323 20.09 0.49 -2.25
CA ARG A 323 20.30 -0.89 -2.69
C ARG A 323 20.66 -0.96 -4.17
N SER A 324 21.62 -1.82 -4.48
CA SER A 324 22.01 -2.18 -5.86
C SER A 324 21.81 -3.66 -6.14
N GLU A 325 20.93 -4.31 -5.39
CA GLU A 325 20.71 -5.77 -5.46
C GLU A 325 19.95 -6.14 -6.73
N SER A 326 20.56 -6.99 -7.55
CA SER A 326 19.91 -7.52 -8.74
C SER A 326 18.85 -8.55 -8.40
N LEU A 327 17.94 -8.85 -9.36
CA LEU A 327 16.96 -9.93 -9.19
C LEU A 327 17.63 -11.27 -8.88
N ALA A 328 18.75 -11.59 -9.55
CA ALA A 328 19.48 -12.83 -9.32
C ALA A 328 19.99 -12.95 -7.88
N GLN A 329 20.50 -11.85 -7.31
CA GLN A 329 20.94 -11.80 -5.93
C GLN A 329 19.76 -11.96 -4.96
N ARG A 330 18.63 -11.29 -5.20
CA ARG A 330 17.40 -11.45 -4.38
C ARG A 330 16.90 -12.89 -4.39
N VAL A 331 16.86 -13.51 -5.58
CA VAL A 331 16.45 -14.92 -5.75
C VAL A 331 17.38 -15.83 -4.97
N GLU A 332 18.70 -15.60 -5.04
CA GLU A 332 19.67 -16.43 -4.33
C GLU A 332 19.56 -16.24 -2.82
N THR A 333 19.39 -15.01 -2.35
CA THR A 333 19.17 -14.75 -0.91
C THR A 333 17.94 -15.50 -0.41
N ILE A 334 16.83 -15.52 -1.17
CA ILE A 334 15.61 -16.23 -0.74
C ILE A 334 15.83 -17.76 -0.75
N ARG A 335 16.55 -18.30 -1.72
CA ARG A 335 16.84 -19.75 -1.79
C ARG A 335 17.63 -20.25 -0.60
N THR A 336 18.57 -19.45 -0.11
CA THR A 336 19.46 -19.80 0.99
C THR A 336 18.86 -19.58 2.38
N ILE A 337 17.60 -19.10 2.48
CA ILE A 337 16.94 -18.94 3.77
C ILE A 337 16.68 -20.32 4.39
N GLU A 338 17.10 -20.47 5.63
CA GLU A 338 16.92 -21.68 6.43
C GLU A 338 15.79 -21.52 7.46
N ARG A 339 15.29 -22.63 7.95
CA ARG A 339 14.21 -22.70 8.95
C ARG A 339 14.52 -21.83 10.17
N ASP A 340 15.72 -21.91 10.71
CA ASP A 340 16.12 -21.20 11.93
C ASP A 340 16.03 -19.68 11.78
N GLN A 341 16.28 -19.15 10.58
CA GLN A 341 16.13 -17.72 10.30
C GLN A 341 14.66 -17.29 10.30
N VAL A 342 13.77 -18.15 9.83
CA VAL A 342 12.31 -17.93 9.89
C VAL A 342 11.83 -18.00 11.34
N CYS A 343 12.28 -18.98 12.12
CA CYS A 343 11.99 -19.11 13.55
C CYS A 343 12.48 -17.89 14.33
N GLU A 344 13.69 -17.39 14.02
CA GLU A 344 14.24 -16.19 14.67
C GLU A 344 13.33 -14.98 14.48
N VAL A 345 12.88 -14.70 13.26
CA VAL A 345 12.00 -13.54 13.01
C VAL A 345 10.58 -13.77 13.57
N ALA A 346 10.09 -15.01 13.57
CA ALA A 346 8.80 -15.36 14.17
C ALA A 346 8.80 -15.15 15.70
N SER A 347 9.86 -15.55 16.39
CA SER A 347 10.02 -15.37 17.84
C SER A 347 10.09 -13.90 18.27
N ARG A 348 10.37 -13.00 17.32
CA ARG A 348 10.41 -11.55 17.55
C ARG A 348 9.07 -10.86 17.42
N LEU A 349 8.05 -11.55 16.91
CA LEU A 349 6.72 -10.96 16.76
C LEU A 349 6.12 -10.66 18.15
N ALA A 350 5.60 -9.46 18.31
CA ALA A 350 4.89 -9.06 19.52
C ALA A 350 3.58 -8.39 19.14
N LEU A 351 2.46 -8.90 19.65
CA LEU A 351 1.16 -8.24 19.49
C LEU A 351 1.21 -6.87 20.16
N VAL A 352 0.86 -5.82 19.42
CA VAL A 352 0.84 -4.45 19.95
C VAL A 352 -0.57 -3.86 19.95
N SER A 353 -1.43 -4.28 19.04
CA SER A 353 -2.83 -3.88 19.07
C SER A 353 -3.75 -4.91 18.41
N MET A 354 -5.03 -4.85 18.80
CA MET A 354 -6.10 -5.59 18.17
C MET A 354 -7.39 -4.78 18.20
N ALA A 355 -8.03 -4.68 17.05
CA ALA A 355 -9.36 -4.09 16.91
C ALA A 355 -10.35 -5.13 16.41
N ILE A 356 -11.55 -5.10 16.97
CA ILE A 356 -12.67 -5.97 16.60
C ILE A 356 -13.87 -5.07 16.32
N VAL A 357 -14.41 -5.16 15.12
CA VAL A 357 -15.72 -4.60 14.78
C VAL A 357 -16.68 -5.77 14.70
N LYS A 358 -17.61 -5.85 15.64
CA LYS A 358 -18.56 -6.97 15.72
C LYS A 358 -20.01 -6.52 15.56
N GLU A 359 -20.89 -7.48 15.24
CA GLU A 359 -22.31 -7.26 15.14
C GLU A 359 -22.88 -6.76 16.48
N ASP A 360 -23.71 -5.71 16.41
CA ASP A 360 -24.52 -5.24 17.52
C ASP A 360 -25.76 -6.14 17.60
N PHE A 361 -25.81 -7.02 18.61
CA PHE A 361 -27.00 -7.78 18.92
C PHE A 361 -27.96 -6.90 19.72
N ASP A 362 -28.77 -6.13 19.01
CA ASP A 362 -29.90 -5.45 19.65
C ASP A 362 -30.92 -6.52 20.11
N GLU A 363 -31.01 -6.76 21.41
CA GLU A 363 -31.97 -7.71 22.05
C GLU A 363 -33.43 -7.28 21.81
N THR A 364 -33.70 -6.24 21.02
CA THR A 364 -35.04 -5.68 20.82
C THR A 364 -35.82 -6.28 19.65
N MET A 365 -35.30 -7.30 18.96
CA MET A 365 -36.00 -7.95 17.82
C MET A 365 -36.66 -9.29 18.17
N GLU A 366 -36.74 -9.66 19.43
CA GLU A 366 -37.62 -10.75 19.90
C GLU A 366 -38.87 -10.16 20.60
N ASN A 367 -39.86 -9.70 19.83
CA ASN A 367 -41.26 -9.59 20.22
C ASN A 367 -42.19 -9.66 19.03
#